data_a1cfc4ec6b3eca44d93542f197345eca
#
_entry.id   a1cfc4ec6b3eca44d93542f197345eca
#
_cell.length_a   1.000
_cell.length_b   1.000
_cell.length_c   1.000
_cell.angle_alpha   90.00
_cell.angle_beta   90.00
_cell.angle_gamma   90.00
#
_symmetry.space_group_name_H-M   'P 1'
#
loop_
_entity.id
_entity.type
_entity.pdbx_description
1 polymer ?
#
loop_
_entity_poly.entity_id
_entity_poly.type
_entity_poly.pdbx_seq_one_letter_code
_entity_poly.pdbx_strand_id
1 'polypeptide(L)' 'MKWQEVRNIYPNQFVKFEIMESELQEDQEIVEEVAVIGPIRDEEATNELLKSKNNTIIYHTSKDQVIIKIRNRNGLRRTH' A
#
# COMPACT_ATOMS: atom_id res chain seq x y z
N MET A 1 2.24 9.24 -9.52
CA MET A 1 0.81 9.08 -9.86
C MET A 1 -0.01 9.02 -8.59
N LYS A 2 -1.13 9.70 -8.60
CA LYS A 2 -2.02 9.68 -7.44
C LYS A 2 -2.84 8.41 -7.43
N TRP A 3 -3.26 8.00 -6.24
CA TRP A 3 -4.01 6.77 -6.11
C TRP A 3 -5.29 6.78 -6.93
N GLN A 4 -5.96 7.94 -7.01
CA GLN A 4 -7.18 8.03 -7.81
C GLN A 4 -6.92 7.78 -9.28
N GLU A 5 -5.76 8.18 -9.75
CA GLU A 5 -5.40 7.90 -11.14
C GLU A 5 -5.17 6.41 -11.35
N VAL A 6 -4.56 5.76 -10.37
CA VAL A 6 -4.36 4.31 -10.44
C VAL A 6 -5.71 3.61 -10.52
N ARG A 7 -6.66 4.06 -9.72
CA ARG A 7 -7.99 3.46 -9.72
C ARG A 7 -8.68 3.61 -11.06
N ASN A 8 -8.45 4.73 -11.73
CA ASN A 8 -9.05 4.96 -13.04
C ASN A 8 -8.44 4.06 -14.10
N ILE A 9 -7.15 3.81 -14.01
CA ILE A 9 -6.45 3.00 -15.00
C ILE A 9 -6.66 1.52 -14.77
N TYR A 10 -6.67 1.10 -13.51
CA TYR A 10 -6.77 -0.31 -13.15
C TYR A 10 -7.96 -0.54 -12.22
N PRO A 11 -9.19 -0.43 -12.73
CA PRO A 11 -10.36 -0.54 -11.86
C PRO A 11 -10.56 -1.97 -11.35
N ASN A 12 -10.91 -2.04 -10.06
CA ASN A 12 -11.34 -3.29 -9.45
C ASN A 12 -10.33 -4.43 -9.58
N GLN A 13 -9.07 -4.14 -9.26
CA GLN A 13 -8.03 -5.18 -9.34
C GLN A 13 -6.88 -4.83 -8.40
N PHE A 14 -6.04 -5.82 -8.17
CA PHE A 14 -4.83 -5.59 -7.37
C PHE A 14 -3.76 -4.94 -8.23
N VAL A 15 -3.02 -4.02 -7.63
CA VAL A 15 -1.94 -3.32 -8.32
C VAL A 15 -0.72 -3.31 -7.40
N LYS A 16 0.43 -3.57 -7.98
CA LYS A 16 1.70 -3.49 -7.27
C LYS A 16 2.34 -2.14 -7.57
N PHE A 17 2.78 -1.45 -6.55
CA PHE A 17 3.34 -0.12 -6.74
C PHE A 17 4.33 0.20 -5.64
N GLU A 18 5.15 1.20 -5.91
CA GLU A 18 6.12 1.71 -4.96
C GLU A 18 5.59 3.01 -4.37
N ILE A 19 5.75 3.19 -3.08
CA ILE A 19 5.28 4.39 -2.39
C ILE A 19 6.29 5.50 -2.66
N MET A 20 5.80 6.59 -3.26
CA MET A 20 6.66 7.74 -3.55
C MET A 20 6.52 8.82 -2.50
N GLU A 21 5.28 9.09 -2.08
CA GLU A 21 5.03 10.08 -1.04
C GLU A 21 3.90 9.60 -0.16
N SER A 22 4.02 9.84 1.12
CA SER A 22 2.99 9.48 2.07
C SER A 22 3.04 10.44 3.24
N GLU A 23 1.95 10.46 3.99
CA GLU A 23 1.85 11.29 5.18
C GLU A 23 1.67 10.40 6.39
N LEU A 24 2.51 10.58 7.40
CA LEU A 24 2.40 9.82 8.62
C LEU A 24 1.42 10.49 9.55
N GLN A 25 0.48 9.72 10.04
CA GLN A 25 -0.45 10.18 11.04
C GLN A 25 -0.37 9.18 12.17
N GLU A 26 -0.60 9.60 13.34
CA GLU A 26 -0.47 8.84 14.57
C GLU A 26 -0.03 7.37 14.39
N ASP A 27 -0.95 6.53 13.97
CA ASP A 27 -0.65 5.10 13.85
C ASP A 27 -0.86 4.58 12.44
N GLN A 28 -0.85 5.46 11.45
CA GLN A 28 -1.06 5.02 10.09
C GLN A 28 -0.32 5.91 9.11
N GLU A 29 -0.10 5.36 7.93
CA GLU A 29 0.56 6.08 6.86
C GLU A 29 -0.43 6.16 5.70
N ILE A 30 -0.70 7.39 5.25
CA ILE A 30 -1.62 7.60 4.13
C ILE A 30 -0.77 7.87 2.90
N VAL A 31 -0.88 6.99 1.93
CA VAL A 31 -0.07 7.07 0.72
C VAL A 31 -0.71 8.03 -0.26
N GLU A 32 0.06 8.99 -0.74
CA GLU A 32 -0.44 10.02 -1.64
C GLU A 32 0.05 9.87 -3.07
N GLU A 33 1.31 9.52 -3.26
CA GLU A 33 1.89 9.35 -4.58
C GLU A 33 2.48 7.97 -4.70
N VAL A 34 2.27 7.33 -5.84
CA VAL A 34 2.79 5.99 -6.09
C VAL A 34 3.40 5.90 -7.47
N ALA A 35 4.32 4.96 -7.61
CA ALA A 35 4.89 4.61 -8.91
C ALA A 35 4.40 3.20 -9.22
N VAL A 36 3.48 3.08 -10.15
CA VAL A 36 2.85 1.79 -10.45
C VAL A 36 3.85 0.88 -11.16
N ILE A 37 3.94 -0.35 -10.67
CA ILE A 37 4.74 -1.37 -11.31
C ILE A 37 3.88 -2.16 -12.27
N GLY A 38 2.66 -2.51 -11.85
CA GLY A 38 1.73 -3.18 -12.75
C GLY A 38 0.60 -3.87 -12.01
N PRO A 39 -0.40 -4.34 -12.74
CA PRO A 39 -1.50 -5.07 -12.13
C PRO A 39 -1.07 -6.48 -11.76
N ILE A 40 -1.70 -7.03 -10.73
CA ILE A 40 -1.39 -8.35 -10.21
C ILE A 40 -2.69 -9.13 -10.18
N ARG A 41 -2.67 -10.37 -10.64
CA ARG A 41 -3.87 -11.19 -10.60
C ARG A 41 -4.14 -11.63 -9.17
N ASP A 42 -5.42 -11.84 -8.86
CA ASP A 42 -5.83 -12.20 -7.52
C ASP A 42 -5.05 -13.39 -6.98
N GLU A 43 -4.91 -14.42 -7.78
CA GLU A 43 -4.25 -15.62 -7.31
C GLU A 43 -2.76 -15.45 -7.09
N GLU A 44 -2.19 -14.38 -7.62
CA GLU A 44 -0.77 -14.12 -7.44
C GLU A 44 -0.49 -13.07 -6.37
N ALA A 45 -1.52 -12.44 -5.87
CA ALA A 45 -1.32 -11.32 -4.96
C ALA A 45 -0.54 -11.72 -3.71
N THR A 46 -0.85 -12.86 -3.14
CA THR A 46 -0.17 -13.30 -1.94
C THR A 46 1.31 -13.56 -2.18
N ASN A 47 1.62 -14.23 -3.28
CA ASN A 47 3.02 -14.50 -3.60
C ASN A 47 3.78 -13.23 -3.85
N GLU A 48 3.18 -12.29 -4.57
CA GLU A 48 3.85 -11.03 -4.85
C GLU A 48 4.04 -10.21 -3.59
N LEU A 49 3.08 -10.27 -2.69
CA LEU A 49 3.19 -9.57 -1.44
C LEU A 49 4.37 -10.09 -0.63
N LEU A 50 4.58 -11.40 -0.64
CA LEU A 50 5.69 -12.00 0.08
C LEU A 50 7.04 -11.63 -0.52
N LYS A 51 7.05 -11.28 -1.80
CA LYS A 51 8.28 -10.89 -2.47
C LYS A 51 8.51 -9.40 -2.46
N SER A 52 7.59 -8.64 -1.87
CA SER A 52 7.68 -7.18 -1.90
C SER A 52 8.91 -6.70 -1.17
N LYS A 53 9.49 -5.65 -1.73
CA LYS A 53 10.63 -5.01 -1.10
C LYS A 53 10.15 -3.82 -0.30
N ASN A 54 11.07 -3.14 0.34
CA ASN A 54 10.74 -1.94 1.08
C ASN A 54 10.03 -0.96 0.15
N ASN A 55 9.01 -0.30 0.64
CA ASN A 55 8.25 0.71 -0.09
C ASN A 55 7.42 0.17 -1.24
N THR A 56 7.43 -1.13 -1.46
CA THR A 56 6.62 -1.74 -2.52
C THR A 56 5.49 -2.51 -1.88
N ILE A 57 4.26 -2.22 -2.27
CA ILE A 57 3.11 -2.90 -1.71
C ILE A 57 2.12 -3.25 -2.81
N ILE A 58 1.16 -4.10 -2.44
CA ILE A 58 0.09 -4.51 -3.34
C ILE A 58 -1.22 -4.11 -2.67
N TYR A 59 -2.07 -3.44 -3.40
CA TYR A 59 -3.32 -2.94 -2.84
C TYR A 59 -4.42 -3.06 -3.88
N HIS A 60 -5.65 -3.29 -3.42
CA HIS A 60 -6.78 -3.42 -4.34
C HIS A 60 -7.36 -2.04 -4.63
N THR A 61 -7.62 -1.76 -5.90
CA THR A 61 -8.07 -0.44 -6.30
C THR A 61 -9.51 -0.12 -5.92
N SER A 62 -10.23 -1.09 -5.35
CA SER A 62 -11.56 -0.80 -4.85
C SER A 62 -11.53 0.11 -3.62
N LYS A 63 -10.36 0.26 -3.02
CA LYS A 63 -10.21 1.11 -1.85
C LYS A 63 -10.04 2.57 -2.26
N ASP A 64 -10.68 3.48 -1.55
CA ASP A 64 -10.59 4.91 -1.84
C ASP A 64 -9.20 5.46 -1.58
N GLN A 65 -8.53 4.95 -0.59
CA GLN A 65 -7.22 5.43 -0.18
C GLN A 65 -6.34 4.26 0.19
N VAL A 66 -5.04 4.46 0.06
CA VAL A 66 -4.07 3.48 0.55
C VAL A 66 -3.65 3.91 1.94
N ILE A 67 -4.12 3.16 2.92
CA ILE A 67 -3.83 3.45 4.32
C ILE A 67 -3.13 2.25 4.92
N ILE A 68 -1.92 2.47 5.40
CA ILE A 68 -1.12 1.40 5.98
C ILE A 68 -1.09 1.59 7.49
N LYS A 69 -1.58 0.60 8.21
CA LYS A 69 -1.53 0.65 9.66
C LYS A 69 -0.12 0.40 10.13
N ILE A 70 0.38 1.27 10.97
CA ILE A 70 1.70 1.12 11.51
C ILE A 70 1.60 0.58 12.91
N ARG A 71 2.17 -0.59 13.11
CA ARG A 71 2.17 -1.13 14.44
C ARG A 71 3.09 -0.33 15.28
N ASN A 72 2.56 0.19 16.32
CA ASN A 72 3.36 1.01 17.21
C ASN A 72 3.98 0.15 18.28
N ARG A 73 5.22 -0.17 18.09
CA ARG A 73 5.88 -0.98 19.02
C ARG A 73 6.23 -0.28 20.29
N ASN A 74 6.13 1.01 20.27
CA ASN A 74 6.39 1.73 21.48
C ASN A 74 5.35 1.45 22.49
N GLY A 75 4.23 1.20 22.04
CA GLY A 75 3.20 0.85 22.94
C GLY A 75 3.49 -0.45 23.55
N LEU A 76 4.45 -1.02 23.09
CA LEU A 76 4.78 -2.25 23.60
C LEU A 76 5.75 -2.11 24.62
N ARG A 77 6.03 -1.50 24.75
CA ARG A 77 6.73 -1.65 25.31
C ARG A 77 6.84 -1.66 26.30
N ARG A 78 6.47 -1.34 26.50
CA ARG A 78 6.44 -1.42 27.13
C ARG A 78 6.75 -1.97 27.87
N THR A 79 6.87 -1.86 27.98
CA THR A 79 7.03 -2.42 28.39
C THR A 79 7.23 -2.91 28.97
N HIS A 80 7.35 -2.52 29.20
CA HIS A 80 7.41 -2.92 29.24
C HIS A 80 7.60 -3.06 29.63
#